data_9438db79e4cc7e5a5e0f1c60ed2eb815
#
_entry.id   9438db79e4cc7e5a5e0f1c60ed2eb815
#
_cell.length_a   1.000
_cell.length_b   1.000
_cell.length_c   1.000
_cell.angle_alpha   90.00
_cell.angle_beta   90.00
_cell.angle_gamma   90.00
#
_symmetry.space_group_name_H-M   'P 1'
#
loop_
_entity.id
_entity.type
_entity.pdbx_description
1 polymer ?
#
loop_
_entity_poly.entity_id
_entity_poly.type
_entity_poly.pdbx_seq_one_letter_code
_entity_poly.pdbx_strand_id
1 'polypeptide(L)'
;MSEPIEPTELTNKSVTKAVRLLRELAAQPRSGATVTTLAKAVGISRPTAFRLLYSLERTGFVDRVDNNYTLGWELARLGRRADPYAGLVARAQPLLQELADKFNETVTLAVPNAQDGLDLIAEAIGSRVVGVMSGNMIGKHWPLHASASGKVLLADMPVDKVVALLPETLEAYAERTITDRKTLLKELEQVREQGFGLIDNELEEGLLSLSRPIRDSSGTLVAVLSLNGPRYRFGRDRIPEALQQMQLTVDRLTDMIWQDIAID
;
A
#
# COMPACT_ATOMS: atom_id res chain seq x y z
N MET A 1 -16.71 34.77 23.85
CA MET A 1 -16.78 33.80 22.72
C MET A 1 -15.51 33.99 21.96
N SER A 2 -14.56 33.07 22.12
CA SER A 2 -13.28 33.11 21.38
C SER A 2 -13.57 32.60 19.96
N GLU A 3 -13.16 33.34 18.95
CA GLU A 3 -13.23 32.90 17.56
C GLU A 3 -12.46 31.56 17.39
N PRO A 4 -12.95 30.63 16.57
CA PRO A 4 -12.20 29.40 16.28
C PRO A 4 -10.92 29.80 15.54
N ILE A 5 -9.77 29.43 16.10
CA ILE A 5 -8.44 29.60 15.48
C ILE A 5 -8.42 28.78 14.18
N GLU A 6 -8.16 29.43 13.05
CA GLU A 6 -8.03 28.71 11.78
C GLU A 6 -6.87 27.68 11.85
N PRO A 7 -7.01 26.49 11.26
CA PRO A 7 -6.00 25.44 11.29
C PRO A 7 -4.61 25.89 10.82
N THR A 8 -4.54 26.85 9.93
CA THR A 8 -3.29 27.43 9.39
C THR A 8 -2.49 28.22 10.43
N GLU A 9 -3.15 28.85 11.42
CA GLU A 9 -2.49 29.61 12.49
C GLU A 9 -1.81 28.72 13.54
N LEU A 10 -2.23 27.47 13.67
CA LEU A 10 -1.65 26.50 14.62
C LEU A 10 -0.37 25.83 14.10
N THR A 11 0.01 26.04 12.85
CA THR A 11 1.11 25.34 12.21
C THR A 11 2.47 26.01 12.49
N ASN A 12 3.42 25.28 13.08
CA ASN A 12 4.77 25.78 13.26
C ASN A 12 5.57 25.66 11.95
N LYS A 13 5.80 26.82 11.28
CA LYS A 13 6.52 26.90 10.00
C LYS A 13 7.92 26.26 10.01
N SER A 14 8.62 26.26 11.15
CA SER A 14 9.95 25.63 11.24
C SER A 14 9.85 24.11 11.25
N VAL A 15 8.88 23.54 11.97
CA VAL A 15 8.62 22.10 11.98
C VAL A 15 8.21 21.62 10.59
N THR A 16 7.27 22.33 9.93
CA THR A 16 6.85 22.02 8.55
C THR A 16 8.04 22.00 7.58
N LYS A 17 8.90 23.02 7.62
CA LYS A 17 10.09 23.07 6.76
C LYS A 17 11.09 21.95 7.06
N ALA A 18 11.26 21.58 8.33
CA ALA A 18 12.12 20.46 8.72
C ALA A 18 11.60 19.12 8.17
N VAL A 19 10.29 18.88 8.28
CA VAL A 19 9.64 17.67 7.71
C VAL A 19 9.77 17.64 6.18
N ARG A 20 9.59 18.78 5.49
CA ARG A 20 9.79 18.86 4.03
C ARG A 20 11.24 18.54 3.63
N LEU A 21 12.24 18.97 4.40
CA LEU A 21 13.64 18.59 4.17
C LEU A 21 13.88 17.09 4.33
N LEU A 22 13.26 16.44 5.34
CA LEU A 22 13.35 14.99 5.52
C LEU A 22 12.71 14.22 4.35
N ARG A 23 11.54 14.67 3.87
CA ARG A 23 10.86 14.07 2.70
C ARG A 23 11.70 14.22 1.43
N GLU A 24 12.28 15.39 1.23
CA GLU A 24 13.17 15.62 0.08
C GLU A 24 14.41 14.73 0.15
N LEU A 25 15.00 14.54 1.34
CA LEU A 25 16.11 13.60 1.53
C LEU A 25 15.72 12.15 1.21
N ALA A 26 14.49 11.74 1.53
CA ALA A 26 13.98 10.41 1.21
C ALA A 26 13.88 10.18 -0.31
N ALA A 27 13.62 11.22 -1.10
CA ALA A 27 13.55 11.17 -2.56
C ALA A 27 14.94 11.22 -3.25
N GLN A 28 16.01 11.53 -2.51
CA GLN A 28 17.37 11.61 -3.06
C GLN A 28 18.04 10.23 -3.13
N PRO A 29 19.05 10.06 -4.00
CA PRO A 29 19.89 8.86 -3.98
C PRO A 29 20.49 8.58 -2.59
N ARG A 30 20.86 7.34 -2.32
CA ARG A 30 21.48 6.93 -1.03
C ARG A 30 22.74 7.72 -0.67
N SER A 31 23.43 8.31 -1.64
CA SER A 31 24.57 9.24 -1.42
C SER A 31 24.16 10.58 -0.80
N GLY A 32 22.86 10.83 -0.68
CA GLY A 32 22.30 12.05 -0.11
C GLY A 32 22.37 13.26 -1.03
N ALA A 33 22.12 14.43 -0.46
CA ALA A 33 22.14 15.70 -1.17
C ALA A 33 22.78 16.83 -0.36
N THR A 34 23.28 17.87 -1.06
CA THR A 34 23.85 19.05 -0.42
C THR A 34 22.77 19.96 0.16
N VAL A 35 23.14 20.80 1.14
CA VAL A 35 22.24 21.84 1.68
C VAL A 35 21.67 22.75 0.58
N THR A 36 22.44 23.05 -0.45
CA THR A 36 22.00 23.91 -1.56
C THR A 36 20.92 23.25 -2.40
N THR A 37 21.10 21.97 -2.74
CA THR A 37 20.10 21.17 -3.46
C THR A 37 18.79 21.10 -2.68
N LEU A 38 18.86 20.75 -1.40
CA LEU A 38 17.70 20.62 -0.52
C LEU A 38 16.96 21.95 -0.30
N ALA A 39 17.71 23.04 -0.10
CA ALA A 39 17.13 24.37 0.07
C ALA A 39 16.33 24.81 -1.18
N LYS A 40 16.87 24.54 -2.38
CA LYS A 40 16.22 24.85 -3.65
C LYS A 40 14.95 24.00 -3.83
N ALA A 41 15.02 22.70 -3.58
CA ALA A 41 13.88 21.78 -3.73
C ALA A 41 12.72 22.14 -2.80
N VAL A 42 13.02 22.50 -1.53
CA VAL A 42 12.01 22.87 -0.53
C VAL A 42 11.54 24.32 -0.66
N GLY A 43 12.22 25.17 -1.48
CA GLY A 43 11.86 26.57 -1.66
C GLY A 43 12.17 27.45 -0.44
N ILE A 44 13.26 27.16 0.28
CA ILE A 44 13.71 27.94 1.45
C ILE A 44 15.14 28.47 1.26
N SER A 45 15.51 29.50 2.03
CA SER A 45 16.86 30.04 1.96
C SER A 45 17.89 29.02 2.45
N ARG A 46 19.09 29.00 1.85
CA ARG A 46 20.20 28.13 2.26
C ARG A 46 20.57 28.28 3.76
N PRO A 47 20.61 29.46 4.38
CA PRO A 47 20.83 29.59 5.82
C PRO A 47 19.72 28.93 6.66
N THR A 48 18.46 29.02 6.23
CA THR A 48 17.34 28.36 6.91
C THR A 48 17.46 26.84 6.80
N ALA A 49 17.72 26.30 5.61
CA ALA A 49 17.94 24.88 5.41
C ALA A 49 19.10 24.36 6.26
N PHE A 50 20.22 25.07 6.27
CA PHE A 50 21.40 24.71 7.08
C PHE A 50 21.07 24.61 8.57
N ARG A 51 20.37 25.62 9.13
CA ARG A 51 19.99 25.61 10.56
C ARG A 51 19.05 24.45 10.90
N LEU A 52 18.09 24.14 10.03
CA LEU A 52 17.17 23.03 10.24
C LEU A 52 17.89 21.68 10.11
N LEU A 53 18.71 21.49 9.08
CA LEU A 53 19.51 20.28 8.91
C LEU A 53 20.48 20.05 10.06
N TYR A 54 21.13 21.11 10.56
CA TYR A 54 21.99 21.04 11.75
C TYR A 54 21.21 20.57 12.99
N SER A 55 19.99 21.08 13.20
CA SER A 55 19.14 20.64 14.30
C SER A 55 18.74 19.17 14.15
N LEU A 56 18.39 18.74 12.94
CA LEU A 56 18.04 17.34 12.64
C LEU A 56 19.25 16.39 12.79
N GLU A 57 20.45 16.85 12.40
CA GLU A 57 21.71 16.12 12.59
C GLU A 57 22.00 15.93 14.09
N ARG A 58 21.87 16.96 14.90
CA ARG A 58 22.07 16.90 16.35
C ARG A 58 21.11 15.95 17.08
N THR A 59 19.96 15.69 16.49
CA THR A 59 18.93 14.78 17.02
C THR A 59 18.93 13.41 16.34
N GLY A 60 19.87 13.15 15.42
CA GLY A 60 20.01 11.86 14.74
C GLY A 60 18.98 11.57 13.64
N PHE A 61 18.14 12.56 13.29
CA PHE A 61 17.19 12.43 12.18
C PHE A 61 17.84 12.52 10.80
N VAL A 62 19.01 13.15 10.74
CA VAL A 62 19.82 13.33 9.55
C VAL A 62 21.26 13.02 9.92
N ASP A 63 21.95 12.32 9.04
CA ASP A 63 23.39 12.12 9.10
C ASP A 63 24.07 13.01 8.07
N ARG A 64 25.32 13.43 8.34
CA ARG A 64 26.13 14.21 7.44
C ARG A 64 27.43 13.50 7.14
N VAL A 65 27.68 13.28 5.86
CA VAL A 65 28.95 12.76 5.37
C VAL A 65 29.51 13.79 4.38
N ASP A 66 30.65 14.38 4.71
CA ASP A 66 31.27 15.48 3.97
C ASP A 66 30.31 16.68 3.81
N ASN A 67 29.86 16.92 2.56
CA ASN A 67 28.91 17.98 2.22
C ASN A 67 27.49 17.50 1.97
N ASN A 68 27.24 16.19 2.04
CA ASN A 68 25.94 15.60 1.79
C ASN A 68 25.24 15.25 3.10
N TYR A 69 23.93 15.43 3.08
CA TYR A 69 23.01 14.99 4.13
C TYR A 69 22.25 13.75 3.65
N THR A 70 22.03 12.81 4.56
CA THR A 70 21.24 11.57 4.36
C THR A 70 20.25 11.42 5.51
N LEU A 71 19.25 10.53 5.35
CA LEU A 71 18.36 10.20 6.45
C LEU A 71 19.13 9.48 7.57
N GLY A 72 18.92 9.91 8.80
CA GLY A 72 19.61 9.39 9.98
C GLY A 72 18.92 8.19 10.62
N TRP A 73 19.67 7.47 11.47
CA TRP A 73 19.22 6.25 12.15
C TRP A 73 17.99 6.44 13.06
N GLU A 74 17.79 7.63 13.63
CA GLU A 74 16.67 7.92 14.52
C GLU A 74 15.31 7.70 13.84
N LEU A 75 15.20 8.01 12.54
CA LEU A 75 14.00 7.73 11.76
C LEU A 75 13.66 6.25 11.72
N ALA A 76 14.68 5.40 11.50
CA ALA A 76 14.47 3.95 11.50
C ALA A 76 14.11 3.43 12.90
N ARG A 77 14.69 4.02 13.96
CA ARG A 77 14.38 3.65 15.36
C ARG A 77 12.95 4.02 15.73
N LEU A 78 12.48 5.20 15.38
CA LEU A 78 11.11 5.65 15.65
C LEU A 78 10.10 4.89 14.77
N GLY A 79 10.41 4.67 13.51
CA GLY A 79 9.57 3.91 12.60
C GLY A 79 9.28 2.49 13.07
N ARG A 80 10.25 1.81 13.74
CA ARG A 80 10.02 0.50 14.35
C ARG A 80 9.07 0.50 15.55
N ARG A 81 8.82 1.66 16.16
CA ARG A 81 7.91 1.82 17.30
C ARG A 81 6.55 2.39 16.89
N ALA A 82 6.49 3.00 15.72
CA ALA A 82 5.21 3.40 15.14
C ALA A 82 4.46 2.15 14.68
N ASP A 83 3.15 2.11 14.87
CA ASP A 83 2.31 1.17 14.11
C ASP A 83 2.29 1.67 12.66
N PRO A 84 2.97 0.97 11.71
CA PRO A 84 3.11 1.48 10.36
C PRO A 84 1.78 1.57 9.62
N TYR A 85 0.74 0.91 10.14
CA TYR A 85 -0.54 0.77 9.46
C TYR A 85 -1.70 1.50 10.15
N ALA A 86 -1.58 1.91 11.43
CA ALA A 86 -2.69 2.54 12.16
C ALA A 86 -3.23 3.79 11.45
N GLY A 87 -2.35 4.66 10.98
CA GLY A 87 -2.74 5.85 10.23
C GLY A 87 -3.34 5.53 8.85
N LEU A 88 -2.82 4.51 8.17
CA LEU A 88 -3.31 4.02 6.89
C LEU A 88 -4.71 3.41 7.05
N VAL A 89 -4.88 2.50 8.02
CA VAL A 89 -6.15 1.83 8.29
C VAL A 89 -7.25 2.84 8.64
N ALA A 90 -6.97 3.80 9.53
CA ALA A 90 -7.95 4.81 9.92
C ALA A 90 -8.45 5.65 8.74
N ARG A 91 -7.57 5.96 7.77
CA ARG A 91 -7.92 6.71 6.56
C ARG A 91 -8.59 5.84 5.49
N ALA A 92 -8.14 4.60 5.33
CA ALA A 92 -8.67 3.67 4.34
C ALA A 92 -10.07 3.16 4.70
N GLN A 93 -10.34 2.94 6.00
CA GLN A 93 -11.57 2.28 6.46
C GLN A 93 -12.88 2.87 5.90
N PRO A 94 -13.07 4.20 5.84
CA PRO A 94 -14.28 4.78 5.23
C PRO A 94 -14.44 4.42 3.74
N LEU A 95 -13.33 4.41 2.97
CA LEU A 95 -13.35 4.08 1.55
C LEU A 95 -13.61 2.59 1.30
N LEU A 96 -13.03 1.72 2.15
CA LEU A 96 -13.31 0.29 2.10
C LEU A 96 -14.78 0.02 2.40
N GLN A 97 -15.35 0.71 3.40
CA GLN A 97 -16.76 0.55 3.78
C GLN A 97 -17.70 1.02 2.66
N GLU A 98 -17.41 2.17 2.03
CA GLU A 98 -18.17 2.66 0.88
C GLU A 98 -18.23 1.63 -0.27
N LEU A 99 -17.09 1.00 -0.58
CA LEU A 99 -17.00 -0.03 -1.60
C LEU A 99 -17.72 -1.32 -1.16
N ALA A 100 -17.56 -1.73 0.09
CA ALA A 100 -18.23 -2.89 0.68
C ALA A 100 -19.76 -2.73 0.67
N ASP A 101 -20.26 -1.57 1.04
CA ASP A 101 -21.70 -1.27 1.05
C ASP A 101 -22.28 -1.25 -0.37
N LYS A 102 -21.54 -0.68 -1.33
CA LYS A 102 -21.97 -0.62 -2.73
C LYS A 102 -22.17 -1.99 -3.35
N PHE A 103 -21.25 -2.92 -3.14
CA PHE A 103 -21.33 -4.28 -3.65
C PHE A 103 -22.05 -5.21 -2.70
N ASN A 104 -22.17 -4.81 -1.43
CA ASN A 104 -22.67 -5.62 -0.33
C ASN A 104 -21.88 -6.92 -0.14
N GLU A 105 -20.53 -6.80 -0.30
CA GLU A 105 -19.56 -7.87 -0.22
C GLU A 105 -18.38 -7.45 0.68
N THR A 106 -17.43 -8.36 0.88
CA THR A 106 -16.25 -8.10 1.73
C THR A 106 -15.15 -7.43 0.93
N VAL A 107 -14.64 -6.31 1.44
CA VAL A 107 -13.48 -5.58 0.91
C VAL A 107 -12.32 -5.71 1.89
N THR A 108 -11.14 -6.02 1.38
CA THR A 108 -9.94 -6.17 2.19
C THR A 108 -8.79 -5.33 1.66
N LEU A 109 -7.95 -4.86 2.57
CA LEU A 109 -6.69 -4.19 2.27
C LEU A 109 -5.54 -4.98 2.88
N ALA A 110 -4.59 -5.37 2.05
CA ALA A 110 -3.40 -6.10 2.45
C ALA A 110 -2.13 -5.37 2.01
N VAL A 111 -1.03 -5.55 2.73
CA VAL A 111 0.27 -4.94 2.43
C VAL A 111 1.33 -6.01 2.26
N PRO A 112 2.32 -5.81 1.36
CA PRO A 112 3.48 -6.69 1.25
C PRO A 112 4.26 -6.73 2.57
N ASN A 113 4.70 -7.93 2.98
CA ASN A 113 5.52 -8.12 4.17
C ASN A 113 6.95 -8.57 3.85
N ALA A 114 7.81 -8.63 4.88
CA ALA A 114 9.21 -9.00 4.74
C ALA A 114 9.44 -10.50 4.38
N GLN A 115 8.42 -11.34 4.43
CA GLN A 115 8.47 -12.76 4.11
C GLN A 115 7.96 -13.05 2.69
N ASP A 116 7.94 -12.06 1.82
CA ASP A 116 7.40 -12.15 0.44
C ASP A 116 5.92 -12.57 0.39
N GLY A 117 5.17 -12.25 1.44
CA GLY A 117 3.75 -12.49 1.59
C GLY A 117 2.92 -11.21 1.69
N LEU A 118 1.69 -11.36 2.14
CA LEU A 118 0.75 -10.27 2.38
C LEU A 118 0.24 -10.32 3.82
N ASP A 119 0.23 -9.17 4.48
CA ASP A 119 -0.45 -8.96 5.76
C ASP A 119 -1.77 -8.25 5.53
N LEU A 120 -2.87 -8.86 5.98
CA LEU A 120 -4.18 -8.23 6.00
C LEU A 120 -4.21 -7.16 7.10
N ILE A 121 -4.42 -5.90 6.72
CA ILE A 121 -4.39 -4.76 7.66
C ILE A 121 -5.76 -4.13 7.88
N ALA A 122 -6.70 -4.27 6.96
CA ALA A 122 -8.05 -3.75 7.11
C ALA A 122 -9.08 -4.61 6.35
N GLU A 123 -10.29 -4.66 6.88
CA GLU A 123 -11.44 -5.33 6.31
C GLU A 123 -12.68 -4.45 6.49
N ALA A 124 -13.54 -4.41 5.48
CA ALA A 124 -14.88 -3.85 5.54
C ALA A 124 -15.87 -4.88 4.99
N ILE A 125 -17.00 -5.01 5.65
CA ILE A 125 -18.02 -6.02 5.32
C ILE A 125 -19.31 -5.28 5.00
N GLY A 126 -19.95 -5.65 3.89
CA GLY A 126 -21.30 -5.18 3.57
C GLY A 126 -22.33 -5.64 4.60
N SER A 127 -23.52 -5.05 4.54
CA SER A 127 -24.58 -5.24 5.55
C SER A 127 -25.21 -6.65 5.59
N ARG A 128 -24.76 -7.60 4.76
CA ARG A 128 -25.34 -8.96 4.70
C ARG A 128 -24.82 -9.87 5.81
N VAL A 129 -25.74 -10.70 6.32
CA VAL A 129 -25.44 -11.68 7.39
C VAL A 129 -24.50 -12.79 6.90
N VAL A 130 -24.53 -13.14 5.61
CA VAL A 130 -23.67 -14.16 5.01
C VAL A 130 -22.70 -13.50 4.03
N GLY A 131 -21.43 -13.46 4.39
CA GLY A 131 -20.34 -12.91 3.59
C GLY A 131 -19.11 -13.81 3.64
N VAL A 132 -18.13 -13.49 2.82
CA VAL A 132 -16.78 -14.06 2.93
C VAL A 132 -16.12 -13.38 4.12
N MET A 133 -15.84 -14.13 5.19
CA MET A 133 -15.21 -13.60 6.40
C MET A 133 -13.71 -13.91 6.38
N SER A 134 -12.90 -12.87 6.28
CA SER A 134 -11.42 -12.98 6.33
C SER A 134 -10.88 -13.06 7.78
N GLY A 135 -11.73 -12.86 8.79
CA GLY A 135 -11.33 -12.77 10.20
C GLY A 135 -10.55 -13.99 10.75
N ASN A 136 -10.68 -15.15 10.12
CA ASN A 136 -9.87 -16.33 10.44
C ASN A 136 -8.50 -16.35 9.72
N MET A 137 -8.22 -15.40 8.85
CA MET A 137 -7.02 -15.34 8.01
C MET A 137 -5.98 -14.34 8.52
N ILE A 138 -6.32 -13.50 9.52
CA ILE A 138 -5.37 -12.59 10.14
C ILE A 138 -4.24 -13.39 10.76
N GLY A 139 -2.99 -13.13 10.33
CA GLY A 139 -1.81 -13.82 10.82
C GLY A 139 -1.57 -15.23 10.27
N LYS A 140 -2.36 -15.72 9.31
CA LYS A 140 -2.12 -16.97 8.59
C LYS A 140 -1.39 -16.73 7.28
N HIS A 141 -0.62 -17.73 6.84
CA HIS A 141 -0.02 -17.72 5.50
C HIS A 141 -1.12 -17.76 4.44
N TRP A 142 -1.13 -16.74 3.60
CA TRP A 142 -2.08 -16.60 2.49
C TRP A 142 -1.56 -17.39 1.28
N PRO A 143 -2.35 -18.28 0.67
CA PRO A 143 -1.89 -19.02 -0.51
C PRO A 143 -1.80 -18.08 -1.72
N LEU A 144 -0.58 -17.59 -2.00
CA LEU A 144 -0.36 -16.54 -3.00
C LEU A 144 -0.82 -16.94 -4.40
N HIS A 145 -0.64 -18.23 -4.78
CA HIS A 145 -1.02 -18.70 -6.13
C HIS A 145 -2.53 -18.89 -6.31
N ALA A 146 -3.26 -19.09 -5.21
CA ALA A 146 -4.69 -19.36 -5.25
C ALA A 146 -5.56 -18.17 -4.82
N SER A 147 -4.96 -17.03 -4.46
CA SER A 147 -5.67 -15.81 -4.08
C SER A 147 -5.48 -14.68 -5.09
N ALA A 148 -6.51 -13.86 -5.31
CA ALA A 148 -6.42 -12.73 -6.24
C ALA A 148 -5.36 -11.71 -5.80
N SER A 149 -5.28 -11.41 -4.50
CA SER A 149 -4.25 -10.53 -3.93
C SER A 149 -2.86 -11.11 -4.04
N GLY A 150 -2.70 -12.43 -3.81
CA GLY A 150 -1.44 -13.12 -3.98
C GLY A 150 -0.96 -13.12 -5.43
N LYS A 151 -1.87 -13.33 -6.40
CA LYS A 151 -1.53 -13.19 -7.83
C LYS A 151 -1.06 -11.78 -8.18
N VAL A 152 -1.65 -10.72 -7.61
CA VAL A 152 -1.18 -9.34 -7.78
C VAL A 152 0.23 -9.17 -7.22
N LEU A 153 0.51 -9.68 -6.02
CA LEU A 153 1.85 -9.62 -5.43
C LEU A 153 2.88 -10.39 -6.27
N LEU A 154 2.56 -11.63 -6.67
CA LEU A 154 3.45 -12.45 -7.50
C LEU A 154 3.69 -11.83 -8.88
N ALA A 155 2.67 -11.19 -9.48
CA ALA A 155 2.80 -10.49 -10.74
C ALA A 155 3.73 -9.26 -10.66
N ASP A 156 3.90 -8.67 -9.48
CA ASP A 156 4.80 -7.55 -9.23
C ASP A 156 6.27 -8.00 -9.05
N MET A 157 6.50 -9.27 -8.75
CA MET A 157 7.84 -9.82 -8.55
C MET A 157 8.52 -10.17 -9.87
N PRO A 158 9.88 -10.12 -9.94
CA PRO A 158 10.64 -10.76 -11.01
C PRO A 158 10.34 -12.26 -11.11
N VAL A 159 10.35 -12.80 -12.33
CA VAL A 159 9.99 -14.21 -12.60
C VAL A 159 10.91 -15.19 -11.87
N ASP A 160 12.21 -14.90 -11.81
CA ASP A 160 13.20 -15.69 -11.09
C ASP A 160 12.90 -15.76 -9.59
N LYS A 161 12.42 -14.68 -9.00
CA LYS A 161 11.97 -14.64 -7.61
C LYS A 161 10.71 -15.49 -7.38
N VAL A 162 9.73 -15.44 -8.28
CA VAL A 162 8.53 -16.30 -8.21
C VAL A 162 8.91 -17.78 -8.31
N VAL A 163 9.83 -18.11 -9.22
CA VAL A 163 10.32 -19.48 -9.40
C VAL A 163 11.06 -19.98 -8.16
N ALA A 164 11.82 -19.12 -7.48
CA ALA A 164 12.50 -19.48 -6.24
C ALA A 164 11.53 -19.64 -5.05
N LEU A 165 10.46 -18.86 -5.03
CA LEU A 165 9.47 -18.85 -3.94
C LEU A 165 8.48 -20.02 -4.01
N LEU A 166 8.07 -20.43 -5.22
CA LEU A 166 7.02 -21.43 -5.42
C LEU A 166 7.56 -22.75 -5.96
N PRO A 167 7.10 -23.91 -5.46
CA PRO A 167 7.44 -25.22 -6.03
C PRO A 167 6.83 -25.38 -7.44
N GLU A 168 7.30 -26.40 -8.18
CA GLU A 168 6.76 -26.70 -9.52
C GLU A 168 5.30 -27.12 -9.49
N THR A 169 4.93 -27.92 -8.48
CA THR A 169 3.56 -28.35 -8.22
C THR A 169 3.03 -27.61 -7.01
N LEU A 170 1.92 -26.92 -7.18
CA LEU A 170 1.29 -26.08 -6.18
C LEU A 170 0.14 -26.84 -5.50
N GLU A 171 -0.17 -26.48 -4.27
CA GLU A 171 -1.27 -27.06 -3.51
C GLU A 171 -2.63 -26.72 -4.13
N ALA A 172 -3.53 -27.70 -4.20
CA ALA A 172 -4.90 -27.50 -4.64
C ALA A 172 -5.78 -27.14 -3.43
N TYR A 173 -6.55 -26.07 -3.54
CA TYR A 173 -7.51 -25.62 -2.50
C TYR A 173 -8.97 -25.83 -2.95
N ALA A 174 -9.23 -25.72 -4.25
CA ALA A 174 -10.55 -25.91 -4.88
C ALA A 174 -10.37 -26.51 -6.27
N GLU A 175 -11.49 -26.84 -6.92
CA GLU A 175 -11.50 -27.52 -8.24
C GLU A 175 -10.69 -26.78 -9.31
N ARG A 176 -10.70 -25.44 -9.28
CA ARG A 176 -10.03 -24.61 -10.30
C ARG A 176 -8.69 -24.03 -9.86
N THR A 177 -8.15 -24.44 -8.73
CA THR A 177 -6.81 -23.99 -8.30
C THR A 177 -5.79 -24.29 -9.39
N ILE A 178 -5.00 -23.31 -9.77
CA ILE A 178 -3.84 -23.52 -10.65
C ILE A 178 -2.76 -24.25 -9.84
N THR A 179 -2.47 -25.49 -10.21
CA THR A 179 -1.53 -26.37 -9.51
C THR A 179 -0.21 -26.54 -10.23
N ASP A 180 -0.07 -26.00 -11.44
CA ASP A 180 1.16 -26.02 -12.22
C ASP A 180 1.80 -24.61 -12.27
N ARG A 181 3.07 -24.49 -11.84
CA ARG A 181 3.78 -23.21 -11.81
C ARG A 181 3.91 -22.55 -13.20
N LYS A 182 4.08 -23.33 -14.27
CA LYS A 182 4.18 -22.76 -15.63
C LYS A 182 2.87 -22.13 -16.07
N THR A 183 1.76 -22.76 -15.72
CA THR A 183 0.42 -22.20 -15.96
C THR A 183 0.19 -20.95 -15.13
N LEU A 184 0.61 -20.95 -13.87
CA LEU A 184 0.55 -19.78 -13.02
C LEU A 184 1.37 -18.61 -13.59
N LEU A 185 2.60 -18.85 -14.07
CA LEU A 185 3.42 -17.78 -14.64
C LEU A 185 2.75 -17.08 -15.82
N LYS A 186 2.05 -17.82 -16.69
CA LYS A 186 1.26 -17.24 -17.79
C LYS A 186 0.08 -16.40 -17.27
N GLU A 187 -0.59 -16.89 -16.25
CA GLU A 187 -1.67 -16.13 -15.57
C GLU A 187 -1.12 -14.82 -14.96
N LEU A 188 0.08 -14.86 -14.34
CA LEU A 188 0.71 -13.68 -13.77
C LEU A 188 1.12 -12.63 -14.84
N GLU A 189 1.47 -13.06 -16.05
CA GLU A 189 1.67 -12.15 -17.18
C GLU A 189 0.37 -11.42 -17.52
N GLN A 190 -0.75 -12.13 -17.59
CA GLN A 190 -2.07 -11.52 -17.82
C GLN A 190 -2.46 -10.58 -16.68
N VAL A 191 -2.23 -10.96 -15.40
CA VAL A 191 -2.46 -10.07 -14.24
C VAL A 191 -1.66 -8.78 -14.37
N ARG A 192 -0.41 -8.86 -14.83
CA ARG A 192 0.47 -7.70 -15.02
C ARG A 192 -0.04 -6.78 -16.15
N GLU A 193 -0.48 -7.34 -17.26
CA GLU A 193 -0.99 -6.60 -18.41
C GLU A 193 -2.34 -5.94 -18.14
N GLN A 194 -3.28 -6.66 -17.52
CA GLN A 194 -4.63 -6.16 -17.24
C GLN A 194 -4.73 -5.28 -15.98
N GLY A 195 -3.71 -5.32 -15.09
CA GLY A 195 -3.63 -4.51 -13.88
C GLY A 195 -4.56 -4.96 -12.73
N PHE A 196 -5.02 -6.21 -12.75
CA PHE A 196 -5.80 -6.80 -11.65
C PHE A 196 -5.66 -8.32 -11.59
N GLY A 197 -5.81 -8.88 -10.40
CA GLY A 197 -5.93 -10.31 -10.17
C GLY A 197 -7.38 -10.75 -10.05
N LEU A 198 -7.68 -11.94 -10.54
CA LEU A 198 -8.99 -12.57 -10.44
C LEU A 198 -8.82 -14.03 -10.00
N ILE A 199 -9.68 -14.48 -9.10
CA ILE A 199 -9.90 -15.90 -8.86
C ILE A 199 -11.40 -16.22 -8.95
N ASP A 200 -11.70 -17.41 -9.43
CA ASP A 200 -13.07 -17.94 -9.59
C ASP A 200 -13.05 -19.44 -9.26
N ASN A 201 -13.37 -19.81 -8.02
CA ASN A 201 -13.26 -21.17 -7.48
C ASN A 201 -11.81 -21.70 -7.41
N GLU A 202 -10.86 -20.86 -7.06
CA GLU A 202 -9.45 -21.26 -6.95
C GLU A 202 -8.99 -21.44 -5.50
N LEU A 203 -9.43 -20.56 -4.59
CA LEU A 203 -9.10 -20.63 -3.16
C LEU A 203 -10.15 -21.44 -2.37
N GLU A 204 -11.40 -21.24 -2.71
CA GLU A 204 -12.56 -21.89 -2.09
C GLU A 204 -13.67 -22.01 -3.13
N GLU A 205 -14.43 -23.11 -3.06
CA GLU A 205 -15.58 -23.30 -3.97
C GLU A 205 -16.64 -22.22 -3.73
N GLY A 206 -17.15 -21.68 -4.82
CA GLY A 206 -18.14 -20.61 -4.76
C GLY A 206 -17.57 -19.22 -4.46
N LEU A 207 -16.26 -19.06 -4.33
CA LEU A 207 -15.62 -17.76 -4.13
C LEU A 207 -15.19 -17.13 -5.46
N LEU A 208 -15.59 -15.86 -5.67
CA LEU A 208 -15.02 -14.97 -6.68
C LEU A 208 -14.35 -13.80 -5.97
N SER A 209 -13.10 -13.52 -6.32
CA SER A 209 -12.35 -12.41 -5.77
C SER A 209 -11.64 -11.64 -6.88
N LEU A 210 -11.66 -10.30 -6.74
CA LEU A 210 -10.92 -9.34 -7.57
C LEU A 210 -9.92 -8.60 -6.70
N SER A 211 -8.73 -8.34 -7.21
CA SER A 211 -7.71 -7.56 -6.49
C SER A 211 -7.02 -6.57 -7.42
N ARG A 212 -6.81 -5.35 -6.92
CA ARG A 212 -6.05 -4.31 -7.61
C ARG A 212 -4.84 -3.88 -6.79
N PRO A 213 -3.69 -3.63 -7.45
CA PRO A 213 -2.53 -3.05 -6.79
C PRO A 213 -2.78 -1.58 -6.44
N ILE A 214 -2.27 -1.15 -5.28
CA ILE A 214 -2.10 0.24 -4.91
C ILE A 214 -0.60 0.52 -4.96
N ARG A 215 -0.21 1.56 -5.73
CA ARG A 215 1.19 1.89 -5.95
C ARG A 215 1.49 3.29 -5.45
N ASP A 216 2.72 3.49 -5.00
CA ASP A 216 3.22 4.83 -4.70
C ASP A 216 3.63 5.60 -5.98
N SER A 217 4.08 6.84 -5.80
CA SER A 217 4.54 7.71 -6.91
C SER A 217 5.76 7.18 -7.66
N SER A 218 6.51 6.22 -7.08
CA SER A 218 7.62 5.53 -7.74
C SER A 218 7.19 4.31 -8.55
N GLY A 219 5.90 3.92 -8.47
CA GLY A 219 5.35 2.72 -9.06
C GLY A 219 5.50 1.46 -8.20
N THR A 220 6.03 1.58 -6.98
CA THR A 220 6.22 0.45 -6.06
C THR A 220 4.87 -0.02 -5.51
N LEU A 221 4.64 -1.34 -5.47
CA LEU A 221 3.46 -1.94 -4.85
C LEU A 221 3.50 -1.72 -3.33
N VAL A 222 2.53 -0.98 -2.80
CA VAL A 222 2.45 -0.65 -1.36
C VAL A 222 1.28 -1.30 -0.65
N ALA A 223 0.21 -1.62 -1.39
CA ALA A 223 -0.92 -2.37 -0.87
C ALA A 223 -1.69 -3.06 -1.99
N VAL A 224 -2.60 -3.94 -1.62
CA VAL A 224 -3.53 -4.62 -2.52
C VAL A 224 -4.95 -4.48 -1.97
N LEU A 225 -5.83 -3.89 -2.77
CA LEU A 225 -7.27 -3.79 -2.50
C LEU A 225 -7.96 -5.00 -3.10
N SER A 226 -8.79 -5.70 -2.32
CA SER A 226 -9.55 -6.85 -2.82
C SER A 226 -11.03 -6.71 -2.52
N LEU A 227 -11.86 -7.22 -3.44
CA LEU A 227 -13.31 -7.36 -3.31
C LEU A 227 -13.65 -8.85 -3.44
N ASN A 228 -14.25 -9.42 -2.39
CA ASN A 228 -14.45 -10.85 -2.23
C ASN A 228 -15.95 -11.11 -2.05
N GLY A 229 -16.51 -11.98 -2.87
CA GLY A 229 -17.92 -12.32 -2.78
C GLY A 229 -18.23 -13.74 -3.22
N PRO A 230 -19.34 -14.33 -2.75
CA PRO A 230 -19.78 -15.62 -3.23
C PRO A 230 -20.29 -15.49 -4.66
N ARG A 231 -19.83 -16.43 -5.51
CA ARG A 231 -20.06 -16.45 -6.95
C ARG A 231 -21.54 -16.38 -7.37
N TYR A 232 -22.45 -16.91 -6.55
CA TYR A 232 -23.88 -16.93 -6.87
C TYR A 232 -24.54 -15.55 -6.86
N ARG A 233 -23.91 -14.55 -6.23
CA ARG A 233 -24.42 -13.15 -6.19
C ARG A 233 -23.39 -12.11 -6.64
N PHE A 234 -22.10 -12.40 -6.52
CA PHE A 234 -21.01 -11.63 -7.10
C PHE A 234 -20.47 -12.39 -8.30
N GLY A 235 -21.26 -12.42 -9.38
CA GLY A 235 -20.94 -13.14 -10.60
C GLY A 235 -20.03 -12.38 -11.56
N ARG A 236 -19.61 -13.06 -12.63
CA ARG A 236 -18.73 -12.48 -13.65
C ARG A 236 -19.32 -11.28 -14.38
N ASP A 237 -20.63 -11.17 -14.46
CA ASP A 237 -21.37 -10.03 -15.02
C ASP A 237 -21.12 -8.72 -14.26
N ARG A 238 -20.77 -8.80 -12.97
CA ARG A 238 -20.47 -7.65 -12.13
C ARG A 238 -18.99 -7.21 -12.17
N ILE A 239 -18.11 -7.99 -12.77
CA ILE A 239 -16.66 -7.70 -12.82
C ILE A 239 -16.37 -6.32 -13.44
N PRO A 240 -16.94 -5.91 -14.58
CA PRO A 240 -16.61 -4.61 -15.17
C PRO A 240 -16.96 -3.42 -14.24
N GLU A 241 -18.13 -3.47 -13.61
CA GLU A 241 -18.55 -2.46 -12.63
C GLU A 241 -17.63 -2.45 -11.40
N ALA A 242 -17.30 -3.65 -10.88
CA ALA A 242 -16.44 -3.81 -9.73
C ALA A 242 -15.04 -3.24 -9.99
N LEU A 243 -14.43 -3.56 -11.13
CA LEU A 243 -13.11 -3.04 -11.51
C LEU A 243 -13.09 -1.53 -11.64
N GLN A 244 -14.15 -0.92 -12.19
CA GLN A 244 -14.28 0.52 -12.28
C GLN A 244 -14.35 1.17 -10.89
N GLN A 245 -15.17 0.63 -9.99
CA GLN A 245 -15.32 1.19 -8.65
C GLN A 245 -14.07 0.95 -7.79
N MET A 246 -13.44 -0.21 -7.91
CA MET A 246 -12.16 -0.50 -7.27
C MET A 246 -11.08 0.48 -7.74
N GLN A 247 -11.05 0.85 -9.04
CA GLN A 247 -10.08 1.84 -9.53
C GLN A 247 -10.30 3.20 -8.89
N LEU A 248 -11.54 3.67 -8.83
CA LEU A 248 -11.87 4.94 -8.16
C LEU A 248 -11.47 4.92 -6.67
N THR A 249 -11.65 3.78 -6.00
CA THR A 249 -11.23 3.61 -4.61
C THR A 249 -9.71 3.60 -4.48
N VAL A 250 -8.99 2.92 -5.39
CA VAL A 250 -7.52 2.92 -5.45
C VAL A 250 -6.98 4.33 -5.66
N ASP A 251 -7.55 5.10 -6.60
CA ASP A 251 -7.13 6.47 -6.88
C ASP A 251 -7.30 7.36 -5.62
N ARG A 252 -8.45 7.28 -4.95
CA ARG A 252 -8.72 8.00 -3.70
C ARG A 252 -7.78 7.58 -2.55
N LEU A 253 -7.48 6.28 -2.43
CA LEU A 253 -6.53 5.77 -1.44
C LEU A 253 -5.12 6.27 -1.74
N THR A 254 -4.69 6.25 -3.00
CA THR A 254 -3.41 6.77 -3.46
C THR A 254 -3.29 8.25 -3.13
N ASP A 255 -4.29 9.05 -3.51
CA ASP A 255 -4.32 10.48 -3.23
C ASP A 255 -4.26 10.77 -1.73
N MET A 256 -5.02 10.04 -0.92
CA MET A 256 -5.11 10.24 0.52
C MET A 256 -3.84 9.80 1.28
N ILE A 257 -3.18 8.74 0.82
CA ILE A 257 -2.02 8.14 1.49
C ILE A 257 -0.74 8.85 1.08
N TRP A 258 -0.65 9.26 -0.20
CA TRP A 258 0.60 9.69 -0.83
C TRP A 258 0.59 11.16 -1.24
N GLN A 259 -0.55 11.85 -1.28
CA GLN A 259 -0.53 13.29 -1.44
C GLN A 259 0.30 13.89 -0.32
N ASP A 260 1.36 14.59 -0.69
CA ASP A 260 1.98 15.58 0.18
C ASP A 260 0.84 16.41 0.75
N ILE A 261 0.75 16.44 2.07
CA ILE A 261 -0.06 17.45 2.72
C ILE A 261 0.53 18.76 2.19
N ALA A 262 -0.12 19.31 1.18
CA ALA A 262 0.15 20.66 0.73
C ALA A 262 -0.23 21.53 1.92
N ILE A 263 0.74 21.78 2.76
CA ILE A 263 0.65 22.78 3.81
C ILE A 263 1.19 24.02 3.12
N ASP A 264 0.23 24.87 2.67
CA ASP A 264 0.51 26.24 2.23
C ASP A 264 1.34 27.03 3.26
#